data_e4b0ec444a12b38c7dbf6f4b887623e0
#
_entry.id   e4b0ec444a12b38c7dbf6f4b887623e0
#
_cell.length_a   1.000
_cell.length_b   1.000
_cell.length_c   1.000
_cell.angle_alpha   90.00
_cell.angle_beta   90.00
_cell.angle_gamma   90.00
#
_symmetry.space_group_name_H-M   'P 1'
#
loop_
_entity.id
_entity.type
_entity.pdbx_description
1 polymer ?
#
loop_
_entity_poly.entity_id
_entity_poly.type
_entity_poly.pdbx_seq_one_letter_code
_entity_poly.pdbx_strand_id
1 'polypeptide(L)'
;MVVVRIDPRLTLSDGFYGGLIGGAVLSVFFAVIDFFLHEPLDSIYLFMASSVLGKAALNGGWMPLVLGLALMFLMAAIGGIFYAGFARKFTFLAKSPISSLAGLVYGFVVWFVFVDVIIPMTGMQQTVDHPLWISAIGIGIFYGSALCEFLASVSRNRMARAERANEASPGTATA
;
A
#
# COMPACT_ATOMS: atom_id res chain seq x y z
N MET A 1 -7.07 23.10 32.02
CA MET A 1 -7.83 22.55 30.90
C MET A 1 -6.84 22.17 29.82
N VAL A 2 -6.67 20.87 29.53
CA VAL A 2 -5.69 20.43 28.51
C VAL A 2 -6.38 20.50 27.14
N VAL A 3 -5.99 21.48 26.31
CA VAL A 3 -6.44 21.54 24.92
C VAL A 3 -5.72 20.43 24.17
N VAL A 4 -6.41 19.34 23.89
CA VAL A 4 -5.89 18.25 23.05
C VAL A 4 -5.84 18.77 21.61
N ARG A 5 -4.69 19.24 21.19
CA ARG A 5 -4.42 19.62 19.80
C ARG A 5 -4.34 18.33 18.96
N ILE A 6 -5.42 17.97 18.29
CA ILE A 6 -5.43 16.86 17.34
C ILE A 6 -4.61 17.30 16.13
N ASP A 7 -3.41 16.70 15.95
CA ASP A 7 -2.60 16.94 14.77
C ASP A 7 -3.25 16.22 13.57
N PRO A 8 -3.72 16.95 12.54
CA PRO A 8 -4.36 16.34 11.37
C PRO A 8 -3.36 15.64 10.45
N ARG A 9 -2.06 15.67 10.79
CA ARG A 9 -1.02 15.07 9.96
C ARG A 9 -1.10 13.55 10.00
N LEU A 10 -0.81 12.94 8.85
CA LEU A 10 -0.67 11.49 8.74
C LEU A 10 0.49 10.99 9.61
N THR A 11 0.32 9.83 10.21
CA THR A 11 1.35 9.14 10.98
C THR A 11 1.94 7.98 10.17
N LEU A 12 3.11 7.49 10.57
CA LEU A 12 3.70 6.31 9.94
C LEU A 12 2.85 5.05 10.13
N SER A 13 2.12 4.97 11.27
CA SER A 13 1.15 3.88 11.50
C SER A 13 -0.02 3.94 10.52
N ASP A 14 -0.50 5.13 10.13
CA ASP A 14 -1.52 5.24 9.08
C ASP A 14 -0.99 4.67 7.76
N GLY A 15 0.28 4.96 7.43
CA GLY A 15 0.95 4.40 6.26
C GLY A 15 1.06 2.88 6.32
N PHE A 16 1.41 2.33 7.48
CA PHE A 16 1.46 0.87 7.69
C PHE A 16 0.11 0.21 7.39
N TYR A 17 -0.97 0.70 8.02
CA TYR A 17 -2.31 0.16 7.77
C TYR A 17 -2.79 0.40 6.33
N GLY A 18 -2.51 1.58 5.77
CA GLY A 18 -2.81 1.87 4.38
C GLY A 18 -2.08 0.93 3.42
N GLY A 19 -0.82 0.63 3.69
CA GLY A 19 -0.04 -0.35 2.95
C GLY A 19 -0.62 -1.76 3.02
N LEU A 20 -1.05 -2.21 4.21
CA LEU A 20 -1.72 -3.51 4.37
C LEU A 20 -3.03 -3.59 3.57
N ILE A 21 -3.84 -2.53 3.59
CA ILE A 21 -5.08 -2.46 2.80
C ILE A 21 -4.76 -2.48 1.30
N GLY A 22 -3.78 -1.69 0.86
CA GLY A 22 -3.32 -1.72 -0.52
C GLY A 22 -2.81 -3.10 -0.94
N GLY A 23 -2.06 -3.77 -0.06
CA GLY A 23 -1.59 -5.15 -0.25
C GLY A 23 -2.74 -6.15 -0.37
N ALA A 24 -3.79 -6.01 0.45
CA ALA A 24 -4.98 -6.86 0.37
C ALA A 24 -5.73 -6.65 -0.97
N VAL A 25 -5.91 -5.41 -1.40
CA VAL A 25 -6.51 -5.10 -2.72
C VAL A 25 -5.67 -5.68 -3.85
N LEU A 26 -4.34 -5.56 -3.77
CA LEU A 26 -3.42 -6.14 -4.74
C LEU A 26 -3.51 -7.68 -4.78
N SER A 27 -3.63 -8.33 -3.61
CA SER A 27 -3.83 -9.79 -3.52
C SER A 27 -5.10 -10.23 -4.25
N VAL A 28 -6.21 -9.52 -4.02
CA VAL A 28 -7.47 -9.81 -4.69
C VAL A 28 -7.35 -9.60 -6.19
N PHE A 29 -6.68 -8.53 -6.62
CA PHE A 29 -6.44 -8.27 -8.04
C PHE A 29 -5.69 -9.43 -8.70
N PHE A 30 -4.56 -9.89 -8.15
CA PHE A 30 -3.82 -11.00 -8.72
C PHE A 30 -4.60 -12.30 -8.69
N ALA A 31 -5.32 -12.61 -7.60
CA ALA A 31 -6.18 -13.79 -7.55
C ALA A 31 -7.26 -13.79 -8.65
N VAL A 32 -7.84 -12.63 -8.95
CA VAL A 32 -8.81 -12.48 -10.05
C VAL A 32 -8.14 -12.69 -11.41
N ILE A 33 -6.97 -12.11 -11.63
CA ILE A 33 -6.21 -12.27 -12.88
C ILE A 33 -5.81 -13.73 -13.08
N ASP A 34 -5.22 -14.37 -12.06
CA ASP A 34 -4.80 -15.77 -12.12
C ASP A 34 -6.00 -16.68 -12.44
N PHE A 35 -7.16 -16.41 -11.80
CA PHE A 35 -8.40 -17.15 -12.11
C PHE A 35 -8.80 -17.04 -13.59
N PHE A 36 -8.77 -15.84 -14.18
CA PHE A 36 -9.12 -15.65 -15.58
C PHE A 36 -8.07 -16.22 -16.56
N LEU A 37 -6.82 -16.23 -16.16
CA LEU A 37 -5.74 -16.80 -16.97
C LEU A 37 -5.60 -18.33 -16.78
N HIS A 38 -6.41 -18.93 -15.91
CA HIS A 38 -6.34 -20.35 -15.53
C HIS A 38 -4.97 -20.74 -14.91
N GLU A 39 -4.36 -19.77 -14.22
CA GLU A 39 -3.07 -19.96 -13.53
C GLU A 39 -3.31 -20.29 -12.04
N PRO A 40 -2.30 -20.88 -11.36
CA PRO A 40 -2.41 -21.15 -9.92
C PRO A 40 -2.60 -19.87 -9.12
N LEU A 41 -3.62 -19.82 -8.22
CA LEU A 41 -3.96 -18.65 -7.40
C LEU A 41 -2.87 -18.26 -6.39
N ASP A 42 -1.86 -19.09 -6.21
CA ASP A 42 -0.72 -18.88 -5.34
C ASP A 42 0.54 -18.39 -6.06
N SER A 43 0.48 -18.19 -7.38
CA SER A 43 1.59 -17.82 -8.24
C SER A 43 2.36 -16.59 -7.73
N ILE A 44 1.66 -15.53 -7.38
CA ILE A 44 2.26 -14.28 -6.88
C ILE A 44 2.97 -14.50 -5.52
N TYR A 45 2.43 -15.35 -4.65
CA TYR A 45 3.04 -15.62 -3.35
C TYR A 45 4.28 -16.50 -3.49
N LEU A 46 4.26 -17.50 -4.38
CA LEU A 46 5.42 -18.33 -4.69
C LEU A 46 6.54 -17.48 -5.33
N PHE A 47 6.17 -16.55 -6.21
CA PHE A 47 7.08 -15.56 -6.76
C PHE A 47 7.73 -14.72 -5.66
N MET A 48 6.96 -14.17 -4.71
CA MET A 48 7.51 -13.41 -3.58
C MET A 48 8.40 -14.27 -2.68
N ALA A 49 8.00 -15.52 -2.41
CA ALA A 49 8.80 -16.47 -1.61
C ALA A 49 10.13 -16.82 -2.28
N SER A 50 10.19 -16.76 -3.61
CA SER A 50 11.42 -17.09 -4.36
C SER A 50 12.56 -16.11 -4.09
N SER A 51 12.27 -14.90 -3.57
CA SER A 51 13.30 -13.95 -3.13
C SER A 51 14.16 -14.48 -1.98
N VAL A 52 13.63 -15.40 -1.17
CA VAL A 52 14.31 -15.99 0.01
C VAL A 52 14.70 -17.45 -0.26
N LEU A 53 13.79 -18.22 -0.86
CA LEU A 53 13.94 -19.66 -1.06
C LEU A 53 14.51 -20.01 -2.45
N GLY A 54 14.67 -19.03 -3.34
CA GLY A 54 15.09 -19.25 -4.71
C GLY A 54 14.12 -20.20 -5.43
N LYS A 55 14.66 -21.06 -6.31
CA LYS A 55 13.88 -22.03 -7.08
C LYS A 55 13.09 -23.03 -6.23
N ALA A 56 13.50 -23.26 -4.98
CA ALA A 56 12.78 -24.19 -4.09
C ALA A 56 11.36 -23.71 -3.78
N ALA A 57 11.10 -22.40 -3.81
CA ALA A 57 9.75 -21.85 -3.65
C ALA A 57 8.78 -22.36 -4.72
N LEU A 58 9.26 -22.61 -5.93
CA LEU A 58 8.45 -23.00 -7.09
C LEU A 58 7.90 -24.42 -7.00
N ASN A 59 8.44 -25.24 -6.10
CA ASN A 59 7.92 -26.59 -5.85
C ASN A 59 6.55 -26.54 -5.12
N GLY A 60 6.10 -25.36 -4.73
CA GLY A 60 4.83 -25.16 -4.03
C GLY A 60 4.86 -25.62 -2.58
N GLY A 61 3.67 -25.71 -2.01
CA GLY A 61 3.48 -26.13 -0.61
C GLY A 61 3.12 -24.97 0.30
N TRP A 62 2.67 -25.29 1.51
CA TRP A 62 2.15 -24.30 2.46
C TRP A 62 3.22 -23.33 2.96
N MET A 63 4.46 -23.77 3.12
CA MET A 63 5.55 -22.94 3.67
C MET A 63 5.94 -21.79 2.70
N PRO A 64 6.24 -22.02 1.40
CA PRO A 64 6.46 -20.94 0.45
C PRO A 64 5.25 -20.01 0.33
N LEU A 65 4.03 -20.56 0.36
CA LEU A 65 2.80 -19.76 0.29
C LEU A 65 2.70 -18.75 1.45
N VAL A 66 2.85 -19.23 2.69
CA VAL A 66 2.79 -18.36 3.89
C VAL A 66 3.93 -17.35 3.90
N LEU A 67 5.13 -17.77 3.54
CA LEU A 67 6.28 -16.87 3.45
C LEU A 67 6.06 -15.79 2.39
N GLY A 68 5.60 -16.16 1.21
CA GLY A 68 5.33 -15.20 0.13
C GLY A 68 4.23 -14.22 0.47
N LEU A 69 3.15 -14.70 1.11
CA LEU A 69 2.09 -13.84 1.61
C LEU A 69 2.63 -12.84 2.64
N ALA A 70 3.43 -13.31 3.61
CA ALA A 70 4.04 -12.44 4.63
C ALA A 70 4.97 -11.39 4.00
N LEU A 71 5.82 -11.79 3.04
CA LEU A 71 6.72 -10.88 2.33
C LEU A 71 5.95 -9.84 1.52
N MET A 72 4.89 -10.24 0.83
CA MET A 72 4.07 -9.33 0.06
C MET A 72 3.43 -8.25 0.95
N PHE A 73 2.83 -8.64 2.07
CA PHE A 73 2.25 -7.68 3.02
C PHE A 73 3.30 -6.81 3.70
N LEU A 74 4.48 -7.37 4.00
CA LEU A 74 5.61 -6.61 4.53
C LEU A 74 6.06 -5.51 3.56
N MET A 75 6.25 -5.86 2.28
CA MET A 75 6.64 -4.90 1.24
C MET A 75 5.56 -3.84 1.02
N ALA A 76 4.28 -4.24 1.01
CA ALA A 76 3.16 -3.32 0.89
C ALA A 76 3.09 -2.35 2.10
N ALA A 77 3.31 -2.84 3.32
CA ALA A 77 3.36 -2.02 4.53
C ALA A 77 4.53 -1.02 4.50
N ILE A 78 5.73 -1.47 4.10
CA ILE A 78 6.90 -0.61 3.92
C ILE A 78 6.59 0.50 2.90
N GLY A 79 6.04 0.15 1.75
CA GLY A 79 5.61 1.14 0.73
C GLY A 79 4.61 2.15 1.29
N GLY A 80 3.63 1.69 2.06
CA GLY A 80 2.66 2.58 2.72
C GLY A 80 3.30 3.54 3.73
N ILE A 81 4.28 3.08 4.53
CA ILE A 81 5.04 3.92 5.46
C ILE A 81 5.82 5.01 4.69
N PHE A 82 6.49 4.64 3.61
CA PHE A 82 7.20 5.60 2.76
C PHE A 82 6.26 6.66 2.19
N TYR A 83 5.11 6.24 1.65
CA TYR A 83 4.12 7.20 1.14
C TYR A 83 3.62 8.15 2.23
N ALA A 84 3.27 7.64 3.42
CA ALA A 84 2.81 8.46 4.52
C ALA A 84 3.89 9.47 4.97
N GLY A 85 5.16 9.08 4.96
CA GLY A 85 6.29 9.98 5.20
C GLY A 85 6.36 11.12 4.18
N PHE A 86 6.16 10.82 2.89
CA PHE A 86 6.08 11.82 1.82
C PHE A 86 4.84 12.71 1.97
N ALA A 87 3.67 12.12 2.16
CA ALA A 87 2.41 12.86 2.29
C ALA A 87 2.39 13.78 3.52
N ARG A 88 3.09 13.40 4.59
CA ARG A 88 3.28 14.23 5.78
C ARG A 88 4.07 15.51 5.47
N LYS A 89 5.07 15.43 4.58
CA LYS A 89 5.89 16.56 4.16
C LYS A 89 5.16 17.45 3.14
N PHE A 90 4.35 16.84 2.28
CA PHE A 90 3.65 17.50 1.18
C PHE A 90 2.12 17.41 1.39
N THR A 91 1.60 18.29 2.24
CA THR A 91 0.18 18.28 2.65
C THR A 91 -0.83 18.39 1.51
N PHE A 92 -0.43 18.91 0.34
CA PHE A 92 -1.28 18.97 -0.84
C PHE A 92 -1.61 17.57 -1.41
N LEU A 93 -0.77 16.57 -1.16
CA LEU A 93 -0.99 15.18 -1.61
C LEU A 93 -2.18 14.50 -0.89
N ALA A 94 -2.59 15.04 0.26
CA ALA A 94 -3.73 14.53 1.01
C ALA A 94 -5.07 15.17 0.57
N LYS A 95 -5.05 16.14 -0.37
CA LYS A 95 -6.26 16.83 -0.85
C LYS A 95 -6.83 16.12 -2.07
N SER A 96 -8.09 15.68 -1.98
CA SER A 96 -8.85 15.18 -3.13
C SER A 96 -9.14 16.33 -4.12
N PRO A 97 -9.02 16.15 -5.45
CA PRO A 97 -8.78 14.92 -6.21
C PRO A 97 -7.30 14.55 -6.41
N ILE A 98 -6.38 15.36 -5.89
CA ILE A 98 -4.94 15.18 -6.12
C ILE A 98 -4.43 13.89 -5.46
N SER A 99 -5.08 13.43 -4.37
CA SER A 99 -4.65 12.22 -3.67
C SER A 99 -4.72 10.97 -4.55
N SER A 100 -5.78 10.79 -5.34
CA SER A 100 -5.92 9.63 -6.24
C SER A 100 -4.87 9.63 -7.34
N LEU A 101 -4.60 10.80 -7.93
CA LEU A 101 -3.56 10.95 -8.94
C LEU A 101 -2.17 10.71 -8.32
N ALA A 102 -1.92 11.25 -7.13
CA ALA A 102 -0.68 11.03 -6.40
C ALA A 102 -0.47 9.55 -6.07
N GLY A 103 -1.56 8.84 -5.71
CA GLY A 103 -1.55 7.40 -5.48
C GLY A 103 -1.17 6.61 -6.72
N LEU A 104 -1.75 6.95 -7.84
CA LEU A 104 -1.45 6.32 -9.12
C LEU A 104 0.03 6.53 -9.49
N VAL A 105 0.52 7.76 -9.43
CA VAL A 105 1.94 8.08 -9.71
C VAL A 105 2.85 7.34 -8.75
N TYR A 106 2.53 7.33 -7.44
CA TYR A 106 3.29 6.61 -6.45
C TYR A 106 3.31 5.10 -6.71
N GLY A 107 2.16 4.51 -7.03
CA GLY A 107 2.05 3.10 -7.36
C GLY A 107 2.92 2.71 -8.56
N PHE A 108 2.97 3.54 -9.61
CA PHE A 108 3.89 3.32 -10.73
C PHE A 108 5.36 3.47 -10.34
N VAL A 109 5.71 4.40 -9.46
CA VAL A 109 7.09 4.51 -8.94
C VAL A 109 7.45 3.25 -8.14
N VAL A 110 6.54 2.76 -7.29
CA VAL A 110 6.75 1.51 -6.54
C VAL A 110 6.92 0.33 -7.49
N TRP A 111 6.07 0.23 -8.53
CA TRP A 111 6.18 -0.81 -9.55
C TRP A 111 7.54 -0.77 -10.25
N PHE A 112 7.97 0.41 -10.70
CA PHE A 112 9.27 0.59 -11.35
C PHE A 112 10.42 0.15 -10.44
N VAL A 113 10.43 0.62 -9.18
CA VAL A 113 11.45 0.21 -8.20
C VAL A 113 11.41 -1.30 -7.96
N PHE A 114 10.21 -1.90 -7.88
CA PHE A 114 10.07 -3.32 -7.68
C PHE A 114 10.62 -4.14 -8.85
N VAL A 115 10.26 -3.77 -10.09
CA VAL A 115 10.65 -4.51 -11.29
C VAL A 115 12.12 -4.30 -11.67
N ASP A 116 12.60 -3.05 -11.63
CA ASP A 116 13.93 -2.70 -12.14
C ASP A 116 15.04 -2.76 -11.08
N VAL A 117 14.67 -2.76 -9.77
CA VAL A 117 15.65 -2.79 -8.69
C VAL A 117 15.50 -4.06 -7.83
N ILE A 118 14.30 -4.30 -7.27
CA ILE A 118 14.13 -5.38 -6.28
C ILE A 118 14.24 -6.75 -6.94
N ILE A 119 13.54 -6.99 -8.05
CA ILE A 119 13.57 -8.29 -8.74
C ILE A 119 15.00 -8.68 -9.15
N PRO A 120 15.78 -7.82 -9.84
CA PRO A 120 17.14 -8.15 -10.19
C PRO A 120 18.07 -8.38 -8.98
N MET A 121 17.90 -7.62 -7.91
CA MET A 121 18.73 -7.74 -6.70
C MET A 121 18.44 -9.01 -5.90
N THR A 122 17.21 -9.47 -5.88
CA THR A 122 16.78 -10.63 -5.08
C THR A 122 16.81 -11.93 -5.86
N GLY A 123 16.94 -11.87 -7.20
CA GLY A 123 16.92 -13.06 -8.05
C GLY A 123 15.59 -13.80 -8.03
N MET A 124 14.48 -13.09 -7.82
CA MET A 124 13.14 -13.67 -7.82
C MET A 124 12.88 -14.46 -9.10
N GLN A 125 12.28 -15.64 -8.96
CA GLN A 125 11.97 -16.53 -10.07
C GLN A 125 10.47 -16.51 -10.34
N GLN A 126 10.09 -16.19 -11.56
CA GLN A 126 8.67 -16.23 -11.96
C GLN A 126 8.24 -17.68 -12.21
N THR A 127 7.06 -18.02 -11.70
CA THR A 127 6.36 -19.28 -11.98
C THR A 127 5.50 -19.19 -13.23
N VAL A 128 5.05 -17.98 -13.53
CA VAL A 128 4.12 -17.67 -14.61
C VAL A 128 4.63 -16.44 -15.34
N ASP A 129 4.64 -16.50 -16.66
CA ASP A 129 5.02 -15.37 -17.53
C ASP A 129 3.88 -14.36 -17.64
N HIS A 130 3.58 -13.69 -16.51
CA HIS A 130 2.66 -12.55 -16.57
C HIS A 130 3.28 -11.40 -17.35
N PRO A 131 2.56 -10.85 -18.33
CA PRO A 131 2.99 -9.63 -18.99
C PRO A 131 3.23 -8.51 -17.99
N LEU A 132 4.33 -7.77 -18.10
CA LEU A 132 4.72 -6.68 -17.18
C LEU A 132 3.62 -5.63 -16.96
N TRP A 133 2.75 -5.42 -17.95
CA TRP A 133 1.63 -4.48 -17.82
C TRP A 133 0.58 -4.91 -16.79
N ILE A 134 0.40 -6.22 -16.54
CA ILE A 134 -0.52 -6.72 -15.50
C ILE A 134 -0.01 -6.28 -14.11
N SER A 135 1.28 -6.48 -13.85
CA SER A 135 1.87 -6.03 -12.58
C SER A 135 1.87 -4.50 -12.44
N ALA A 136 2.08 -3.77 -13.57
CA ALA A 136 1.99 -2.32 -13.59
C ALA A 136 0.58 -1.82 -13.23
N ILE A 137 -0.47 -2.43 -13.78
CA ILE A 137 -1.87 -2.12 -13.42
C ILE A 137 -2.13 -2.48 -11.96
N GLY A 138 -1.74 -3.68 -11.51
CA GLY A 138 -1.94 -4.13 -10.14
C GLY A 138 -1.31 -3.18 -9.13
N ILE A 139 -0.03 -2.95 -9.23
CA ILE A 139 0.72 -2.12 -8.28
C ILE A 139 0.43 -0.63 -8.52
N GLY A 140 0.43 -0.18 -9.78
CA GLY A 140 0.21 1.22 -10.12
C GLY A 140 -1.19 1.70 -9.76
N ILE A 141 -2.22 1.01 -10.24
CA ILE A 141 -3.61 1.46 -10.08
C ILE A 141 -4.20 0.94 -8.77
N PHE A 142 -4.22 -0.38 -8.55
CA PHE A 142 -4.96 -0.95 -7.42
C PHE A 142 -4.28 -0.71 -6.08
N TYR A 143 -2.98 -1.01 -5.95
CA TYR A 143 -2.26 -0.75 -4.70
C TYR A 143 -2.14 0.75 -4.43
N GLY A 144 -1.71 1.54 -5.41
CA GLY A 144 -1.48 2.98 -5.24
C GLY A 144 -2.76 3.74 -4.90
N SER A 145 -3.88 3.48 -5.61
CA SER A 145 -5.14 4.16 -5.32
C SER A 145 -5.75 3.72 -3.98
N ALA A 146 -5.75 2.43 -3.66
CA ALA A 146 -6.28 1.94 -2.39
C ALA A 146 -5.53 2.53 -1.18
N LEU A 147 -4.19 2.58 -1.24
CA LEU A 147 -3.35 3.21 -0.23
C LEU A 147 -3.73 4.69 -0.04
N CYS A 148 -3.82 5.44 -1.14
CA CYS A 148 -4.07 6.87 -1.06
C CYS A 148 -5.47 7.22 -0.63
N GLU A 149 -6.49 6.51 -1.10
CA GLU A 149 -7.87 6.71 -0.65
C GLU A 149 -8.02 6.41 0.85
N PHE A 150 -7.38 5.36 1.35
CA PHE A 150 -7.37 5.10 2.79
C PHE A 150 -6.75 6.27 3.55
N LEU A 151 -5.56 6.72 3.18
CA LEU A 151 -4.87 7.82 3.86
C LEU A 151 -5.62 9.15 3.76
N ALA A 152 -6.24 9.44 2.61
CA ALA A 152 -7.09 10.59 2.44
C ALA A 152 -8.33 10.53 3.35
N SER A 153 -8.94 9.34 3.52
CA SER A 153 -10.08 9.14 4.42
C SER A 153 -9.70 9.37 5.89
N VAL A 154 -8.54 8.85 6.32
CA VAL A 154 -8.01 9.08 7.67
C VAL A 154 -7.77 10.57 7.93
N SER A 155 -7.15 11.27 6.97
CA SER A 155 -6.91 12.71 7.07
C SER A 155 -8.21 13.51 7.17
N ARG A 156 -9.21 13.23 6.32
CA ARG A 156 -10.54 13.86 6.37
C ARG A 156 -11.23 13.64 7.71
N ASN A 157 -11.22 12.41 8.22
CA ASN A 157 -11.86 12.08 9.49
C ASN A 157 -11.19 12.79 10.68
N ARG A 158 -9.87 12.97 10.66
CA ARG A 158 -9.15 13.74 11.70
C ARG A 158 -9.50 15.23 11.64
N MET A 159 -9.56 15.82 10.46
CA MET A 159 -9.97 17.23 10.30
C MET A 159 -11.38 17.45 10.82
N ALA A 160 -12.35 16.63 10.43
CA ALA A 160 -13.73 16.74 10.89
C ALA A 160 -13.85 16.58 12.42
N ARG A 161 -13.03 15.72 13.04
CA ARG A 161 -13.00 15.60 14.52
C ARG A 161 -12.41 16.85 15.18
N ALA A 162 -11.38 17.45 14.61
CA ALA A 162 -10.78 18.68 15.13
C ALA A 162 -11.75 19.87 15.05
N GLU A 163 -12.50 20.00 13.97
CA GLU A 163 -13.54 21.01 13.79
C GLU A 163 -14.63 20.88 14.87
N ARG A 164 -15.19 19.69 15.06
CA ARG A 164 -16.21 19.42 16.09
C ARG A 164 -15.70 19.70 17.51
N ALA A 165 -14.44 19.38 17.80
CA ALA A 165 -13.84 19.66 19.09
C ALA A 165 -13.72 21.19 19.35
N ASN A 166 -13.42 21.98 18.32
CA ASN A 166 -13.38 23.43 18.42
C ASN A 166 -14.78 24.06 18.58
N GLU A 167 -15.80 23.52 17.91
CA GLU A 167 -17.18 23.96 18.04
C GLU A 167 -17.74 23.66 19.45
N ALA A 168 -17.39 22.51 20.02
CA ALA A 168 -17.83 22.12 21.37
C ALA A 168 -17.15 22.92 22.49
N SER A 169 -16.10 23.73 22.20
CA SER A 169 -15.37 24.55 23.18
C SER A 169 -15.39 26.06 22.85
N PRO A 170 -16.53 26.68 22.50
CA PRO A 170 -16.59 28.07 22.05
C PRO A 170 -16.36 29.14 23.14
N GLY A 171 -16.14 28.77 24.42
CA GLY A 171 -16.26 29.68 25.55
C GLY A 171 -14.99 30.04 26.31
N THR A 172 -13.78 29.63 25.88
CA THR A 172 -12.55 29.85 26.68
C THR A 172 -11.50 30.77 26.04
N ALA A 173 -11.83 31.41 24.92
CA ALA A 173 -10.89 32.29 24.22
C ALA A 173 -10.97 33.78 24.58
N THR A 174 -11.81 34.21 25.49
CA THR A 174 -11.92 35.62 25.96
C THR A 174 -11.98 35.67 27.47
N ALA A 175 -10.83 35.60 28.11
CA ALA A 175 -10.60 36.16 29.44
C ALA A 175 -9.10 36.48 29.61
#